data_a204693a518e7ed70022976f0b86ce98
#
_entry.id   a204693a518e7ed70022976f0b86ce98
#
_cell.length_a   1.000
_cell.length_b   1.000
_cell.length_c   1.000
_cell.angle_alpha   90.00
_cell.angle_beta   90.00
_cell.angle_gamma   90.00
#
_symmetry.space_group_name_H-M   'P 1'
#
loop_
_entity.id
_entity.type
_entity.pdbx_description
1 polymer ?
#
loop_
_entity_poly.entity_id
_entity_poly.type
_entity_poly.pdbx_seq_one_letter_code
_entity_poly.pdbx_strand_id
1 'polypeptide(L)'
;MEDNGWGFHDDSALQSNEAQSATLFSGLKNDNWKSLNPTFILRHDLKTKRNTMTILVVMAHPRRDSLTGQIADAVISGLESAGHKAELADLYSEGFDPLIMPPDEPDSGRSDKAYSPEVQLEIARLERNEGIILVFPIWWWSFPAILKGWIDRVWNKDVAYGSKFLKHKRALAIGLSASDGPTYAKRGYDTAIETQIVTGIFNYCGIADGRFAYLHHSTDGGERPAQMIKEAYEMGRTFSDDL
;
A
#
# COMPACT_ATOMS: atom_id res chain seq x y z
N MET A 1 -31.95 -24.29 -4.47
CA MET A 1 -31.70 -22.99 -3.79
C MET A 1 -30.85 -23.35 -2.59
N GLU A 2 -29.56 -23.37 -2.78
CA GLU A 2 -28.61 -23.64 -1.68
C GLU A 2 -27.96 -22.31 -1.28
N ASP A 3 -28.11 -22.00 0.00
CA ASP A 3 -27.69 -20.79 0.66
C ASP A 3 -26.15 -20.84 0.86
N ASN A 4 -25.39 -20.09 0.06
CA ASN A 4 -23.94 -19.98 0.21
C ASN A 4 -23.65 -18.93 1.28
N GLY A 5 -23.64 -19.39 2.53
CA GLY A 5 -23.33 -18.57 3.71
C GLY A 5 -21.96 -17.89 3.64
N TRP A 6 -21.95 -16.59 3.53
CA TRP A 6 -20.80 -15.73 3.82
C TRP A 6 -20.69 -15.62 5.33
N GLY A 7 -19.82 -16.42 5.94
CA GLY A 7 -19.55 -16.35 7.38
C GLY A 7 -18.76 -15.08 7.73
N PHE A 8 -19.41 -14.12 8.37
CA PHE A 8 -18.72 -13.04 9.07
C PHE A 8 -18.11 -13.64 10.34
N HIS A 9 -16.79 -13.52 10.50
CA HIS A 9 -16.11 -13.88 11.73
C HIS A 9 -16.37 -12.83 12.80
N ASP A 10 -16.65 -13.32 14.01
CA ASP A 10 -17.02 -12.64 15.24
C ASP A 10 -15.93 -11.66 15.72
N ASP A 11 -16.35 -10.41 16.02
CA ASP A 11 -15.54 -9.26 16.44
C ASP A 11 -15.02 -9.33 17.89
N SER A 12 -14.99 -10.51 18.54
CA SER A 12 -14.67 -10.62 19.96
C SER A 12 -13.19 -10.58 20.35
N ALA A 13 -12.26 -10.38 19.37
CA ALA A 13 -10.81 -10.43 19.65
C ALA A 13 -10.14 -9.05 19.80
N LEU A 14 -10.86 -7.93 19.66
CA LEU A 14 -10.26 -6.58 19.65
C LEU A 14 -10.27 -5.84 21.00
N GLN A 15 -10.73 -6.46 22.10
CA GLN A 15 -10.87 -5.74 23.39
C GLN A 15 -9.80 -6.04 24.46
N SER A 16 -8.70 -6.76 24.17
CA SER A 16 -7.76 -7.17 25.22
C SER A 16 -6.37 -6.52 25.23
N ASN A 17 -6.06 -5.52 24.41
CA ASN A 17 -4.72 -4.92 24.35
C ASN A 17 -4.53 -3.48 24.87
N GLU A 18 -5.57 -2.82 25.39
CA GLU A 18 -5.42 -1.45 25.92
C GLU A 18 -5.00 -1.34 27.41
N ALA A 19 -4.86 -2.45 28.12
CA ALA A 19 -4.65 -2.43 29.58
C ALA A 19 -3.19 -2.61 30.05
N GLN A 20 -2.18 -2.72 29.18
CA GLN A 20 -0.80 -3.05 29.61
C GLN A 20 0.25 -1.95 29.42
N SER A 21 -0.05 -0.78 28.89
CA SER A 21 0.96 0.28 28.71
C SER A 21 0.99 1.42 29.74
N ALA A 22 0.24 1.32 30.82
CA ALA A 22 0.12 2.40 31.82
C ALA A 22 0.98 2.26 33.09
N THR A 23 1.90 1.30 33.23
CA THR A 23 2.58 1.02 34.53
C THR A 23 4.11 1.13 34.51
N LEU A 24 4.73 1.90 33.63
CA LEU A 24 6.21 1.98 33.54
C LEU A 24 6.82 3.40 33.75
N PHE A 25 6.05 4.39 34.16
CA PHE A 25 6.60 5.74 34.46
C PHE A 25 6.15 6.28 35.83
N SER A 26 6.44 5.55 36.91
CA SER A 26 6.41 6.14 38.25
C SER A 26 7.65 5.71 39.02
N GLY A 27 8.68 6.54 39.02
CA GLY A 27 9.80 6.37 39.96
C GLY A 27 11.15 6.77 39.47
N LEU A 28 11.40 8.02 39.14
CA LEU A 28 12.77 8.62 39.18
C LEU A 28 12.63 10.12 39.56
N LYS A 29 12.58 10.38 40.87
CA LYS A 29 13.04 11.65 41.44
C LYS A 29 14.47 11.40 41.87
N ASN A 30 15.44 12.04 41.18
CA ASN A 30 16.65 12.57 41.81
C ASN A 30 17.52 13.28 40.73
N ASP A 31 17.80 14.54 41.00
CA ASP A 31 18.64 15.45 40.23
C ASP A 31 20.12 15.03 40.26
N ASN A 32 20.56 14.17 39.36
CA ASN A 32 21.98 13.80 39.22
C ASN A 32 22.42 13.68 37.75
N TRP A 33 22.10 14.71 36.94
CA TRP A 33 22.54 14.76 35.53
C TRP A 33 23.90 15.49 35.34
N LYS A 34 24.51 16.04 36.42
CA LYS A 34 25.72 16.85 36.34
C LYS A 34 27.04 16.08 36.36
N SER A 35 27.07 14.77 36.38
CA SER A 35 28.28 13.94 36.43
C SER A 35 28.46 12.98 35.26
N LEU A 36 27.78 13.15 34.13
CA LEU A 36 27.99 12.33 32.98
C LEU A 36 29.09 12.91 32.09
N ASN A 37 30.16 12.13 31.97
CA ASN A 37 31.35 12.36 31.17
C ASN A 37 30.98 12.72 29.71
N PRO A 38 31.52 13.79 29.09
CA PRO A 38 31.21 14.18 27.72
C PRO A 38 31.46 13.09 26.65
N THR A 39 32.21 12.06 26.99
CA THR A 39 32.48 10.91 26.07
C THR A 39 31.30 9.95 25.92
N PHE A 40 30.24 10.09 26.71
CA PHE A 40 29.05 9.23 26.63
C PHE A 40 27.97 9.75 25.64
N ILE A 41 28.08 11.02 25.24
CA ILE A 41 27.10 11.65 24.31
C ILE A 41 27.39 11.31 22.83
N LEU A 42 28.59 10.79 22.52
CA LEU A 42 29.01 10.47 21.15
C LEU A 42 28.75 9.01 20.70
N ARG A 43 27.98 8.23 21.44
CA ARG A 43 27.67 6.82 21.10
C ARG A 43 26.19 6.50 20.94
N HIS A 44 25.35 7.47 20.62
CA HIS A 44 23.96 7.22 20.22
C HIS A 44 23.69 7.56 18.75
N ASP A 45 24.69 7.38 17.87
CA ASP A 45 24.42 7.00 16.50
C ASP A 45 24.11 5.49 16.47
N LEU A 46 23.07 5.08 17.17
CA LEU A 46 22.33 3.88 16.78
C LEU A 46 21.65 4.23 15.45
N LYS A 47 22.40 4.16 14.34
CA LYS A 47 21.84 3.75 13.05
C LYS A 47 21.12 2.44 13.34
N THR A 48 19.85 2.52 13.72
CA THR A 48 18.92 1.41 13.58
C THR A 48 19.15 0.93 12.15
N LYS A 49 19.69 -0.25 11.99
CA LYS A 49 19.85 -0.87 10.67
C LYS A 49 18.44 -0.92 10.10
N ARG A 50 18.03 0.11 9.35
CA ARG A 50 16.78 0.07 8.61
C ARG A 50 16.89 -1.17 7.72
N ASN A 51 16.00 -2.11 7.94
CA ASN A 51 16.00 -3.34 7.17
C ASN A 51 15.66 -2.93 5.73
N THR A 52 16.59 -3.13 4.80
CA THR A 52 16.35 -2.82 3.38
C THR A 52 15.20 -3.72 2.89
N MET A 53 14.11 -3.10 2.47
CA MET A 53 12.95 -3.78 1.88
C MET A 53 13.00 -3.64 0.36
N THR A 54 12.35 -4.55 -0.34
CA THR A 54 11.99 -4.39 -1.75
C THR A 54 10.50 -4.07 -1.84
N ILE A 55 10.15 -2.99 -2.51
CA ILE A 55 8.78 -2.49 -2.60
C ILE A 55 8.34 -2.48 -4.08
N LEU A 56 7.20 -3.12 -4.35
CA LEU A 56 6.55 -3.07 -5.64
C LEU A 56 5.77 -1.76 -5.79
N VAL A 57 6.10 -0.98 -6.81
CA VAL A 57 5.36 0.23 -7.20
C VAL A 57 4.59 -0.08 -8.47
N VAL A 58 3.27 -0.19 -8.38
CA VAL A 58 2.38 -0.45 -9.51
C VAL A 58 1.80 0.85 -10.01
N MET A 59 2.08 1.21 -11.26
CA MET A 59 1.59 2.43 -11.89
C MET A 59 0.53 2.11 -12.95
N ALA A 60 -0.58 2.85 -12.93
CA ALA A 60 -1.67 2.69 -13.88
C ALA A 60 -2.05 4.03 -14.55
N HIS A 61 -1.37 4.38 -15.63
CA HIS A 61 -1.74 5.52 -16.47
C HIS A 61 -1.27 5.31 -17.92
N PRO A 62 -2.10 5.61 -18.96
CA PRO A 62 -1.76 5.32 -20.35
C PRO A 62 -0.57 6.13 -20.89
N ARG A 63 -0.21 7.23 -20.25
CA ARG A 63 0.95 8.05 -20.63
C ARG A 63 1.98 8.02 -19.50
N ARG A 64 3.16 7.53 -19.82
CA ARG A 64 4.26 7.42 -18.84
C ARG A 64 4.76 8.80 -18.38
N ASP A 65 4.69 9.83 -19.24
CA ASP A 65 5.08 11.21 -18.96
C ASP A 65 4.01 12.04 -18.21
N SER A 66 2.90 11.42 -17.81
CA SER A 66 1.83 12.06 -17.05
C SER A 66 2.26 12.45 -15.63
N LEU A 67 1.43 13.27 -14.95
CA LEU A 67 1.63 13.55 -13.53
C LEU A 67 1.65 12.27 -12.69
N THR A 68 0.80 11.27 -13.02
CA THR A 68 0.83 9.95 -12.35
C THR A 68 2.19 9.27 -12.48
N GLY A 69 2.82 9.32 -13.66
CA GLY A 69 4.16 8.79 -13.87
C GLY A 69 5.23 9.53 -13.06
N GLN A 70 5.16 10.88 -13.02
CA GLN A 70 6.07 11.69 -12.20
C GLN A 70 5.92 11.43 -10.70
N ILE A 71 4.68 11.17 -10.23
CA ILE A 71 4.40 10.75 -8.85
C ILE A 71 5.02 9.38 -8.55
N ALA A 72 4.89 8.39 -9.47
CA ALA A 72 5.53 7.09 -9.30
C ALA A 72 7.05 7.20 -9.21
N ASP A 73 7.68 8.03 -10.06
CA ASP A 73 9.13 8.29 -10.02
C ASP A 73 9.57 8.96 -8.72
N ALA A 74 8.76 9.90 -8.20
CA ALA A 74 9.04 10.57 -6.94
C ALA A 74 8.94 9.60 -5.75
N VAL A 75 7.94 8.73 -5.74
CA VAL A 75 7.80 7.65 -4.73
C VAL A 75 9.02 6.75 -4.76
N ILE A 76 9.44 6.28 -5.93
CA ILE A 76 10.64 5.43 -6.10
C ILE A 76 11.88 6.14 -5.56
N SER A 77 12.09 7.40 -5.96
CA SER A 77 13.23 8.20 -5.46
C SER A 77 13.20 8.36 -3.94
N GLY A 78 12.01 8.52 -3.35
CA GLY A 78 11.82 8.57 -1.90
C GLY A 78 12.22 7.26 -1.21
N LEU A 79 11.75 6.12 -1.72
CA LEU A 79 12.10 4.77 -1.23
C LEU A 79 13.62 4.53 -1.28
N GLU A 80 14.25 4.84 -2.40
CA GLU A 80 15.68 4.68 -2.60
C GLU A 80 16.50 5.57 -1.65
N SER A 81 16.05 6.82 -1.43
CA SER A 81 16.68 7.74 -0.48
C SER A 81 16.61 7.23 0.97
N ALA A 82 15.60 6.43 1.31
CA ALA A 82 15.45 5.75 2.59
C ALA A 82 16.23 4.43 2.69
N GLY A 83 16.91 4.00 1.60
CA GLY A 83 17.72 2.78 1.57
C GLY A 83 16.94 1.52 1.19
N HIS A 84 15.74 1.65 0.62
CA HIS A 84 14.95 0.55 0.10
C HIS A 84 15.24 0.31 -1.39
N LYS A 85 14.75 -0.81 -1.91
CA LYS A 85 14.72 -1.09 -3.34
C LYS A 85 13.29 -0.93 -3.85
N ALA A 86 13.13 -0.34 -5.02
CA ALA A 86 11.84 -0.25 -5.68
C ALA A 86 11.84 -1.08 -6.97
N GLU A 87 10.74 -1.78 -7.22
CA GLU A 87 10.46 -2.44 -8.48
C GLU A 87 9.23 -1.80 -9.09
N LEU A 88 9.36 -1.22 -10.29
CA LEU A 88 8.24 -0.62 -11.01
C LEU A 88 7.50 -1.66 -11.86
N ALA A 89 6.18 -1.69 -11.74
CA ALA A 89 5.24 -2.32 -12.66
C ALA A 89 4.42 -1.22 -13.36
N ASP A 90 4.80 -0.85 -14.57
CA ASP A 90 4.04 0.07 -15.41
C ASP A 90 3.08 -0.73 -16.28
N LEU A 91 1.84 -0.91 -15.81
CA LEU A 91 0.88 -1.83 -16.43
C LEU A 91 0.57 -1.48 -17.89
N TYR A 92 0.56 -0.20 -18.25
CA TYR A 92 0.33 0.21 -19.64
C TYR A 92 1.57 0.00 -20.52
N SER A 93 2.74 0.37 -20.06
CA SER A 93 3.98 0.21 -20.83
C SER A 93 4.35 -1.27 -20.99
N GLU A 94 4.02 -2.11 -20.01
CA GLU A 94 4.22 -3.57 -20.05
C GLU A 94 3.15 -4.28 -20.88
N GLY A 95 2.07 -3.58 -21.25
CA GLY A 95 0.98 -4.15 -22.07
C GLY A 95 0.14 -5.18 -21.33
N PHE A 96 -0.03 -5.03 -20.00
CA PHE A 96 -0.83 -5.95 -19.20
C PHE A 96 -2.28 -5.99 -19.69
N ASP A 97 -2.80 -7.18 -19.98
CA ASP A 97 -4.20 -7.37 -20.34
C ASP A 97 -5.08 -7.44 -19.08
N PRO A 98 -6.02 -6.49 -18.85
CA PRO A 98 -6.88 -6.50 -17.68
C PRO A 98 -8.03 -7.50 -17.74
N LEU A 99 -8.26 -8.15 -18.88
CA LEU A 99 -9.40 -9.04 -19.05
C LEU A 99 -9.15 -10.40 -18.40
N ILE A 100 -10.06 -10.82 -17.53
CA ILE A 100 -10.04 -12.19 -16.98
C ILE A 100 -10.34 -13.18 -18.08
N MET A 101 -9.42 -14.11 -18.29
CA MET A 101 -9.61 -15.24 -19.21
C MET A 101 -9.78 -16.55 -18.41
N PRO A 102 -10.36 -17.61 -18.99
CA PRO A 102 -10.67 -18.85 -18.27
C PRO A 102 -9.52 -19.43 -17.41
N PRO A 103 -8.23 -19.35 -17.80
CA PRO A 103 -7.16 -19.80 -16.92
C PRO A 103 -7.05 -19.02 -15.60
N ASP A 104 -7.47 -17.74 -15.59
CA ASP A 104 -7.32 -16.82 -14.46
C ASP A 104 -8.63 -16.59 -13.69
N GLU A 105 -9.74 -17.21 -14.10
CA GLU A 105 -10.99 -17.14 -13.34
C GLU A 105 -10.80 -17.72 -11.92
N PRO A 106 -11.34 -17.07 -10.87
CA PRO A 106 -11.38 -17.65 -9.53
C PRO A 106 -12.12 -18.98 -9.56
N ASP A 107 -11.46 -20.06 -9.14
CA ASP A 107 -12.08 -21.40 -9.11
C ASP A 107 -11.97 -22.00 -7.70
N SER A 108 -13.10 -22.14 -7.02
CA SER A 108 -13.18 -22.71 -5.69
C SER A 108 -13.12 -24.23 -5.66
N GLY A 109 -13.33 -24.89 -6.81
CA GLY A 109 -13.40 -26.35 -6.93
C GLY A 109 -12.09 -27.05 -7.25
N ARG A 110 -11.03 -26.33 -7.62
CA ARG A 110 -9.76 -26.91 -8.10
C ARG A 110 -8.59 -26.49 -7.21
N SER A 111 -7.89 -27.47 -6.68
CA SER A 111 -6.66 -27.27 -5.89
C SER A 111 -5.38 -27.26 -6.75
N ASP A 112 -5.50 -27.64 -8.02
CA ASP A 112 -4.38 -27.80 -8.97
C ASP A 112 -4.40 -26.74 -10.10
N LYS A 113 -5.08 -25.61 -9.86
CA LYS A 113 -5.22 -24.56 -10.86
C LYS A 113 -3.88 -23.91 -11.22
N ALA A 114 -3.52 -23.98 -12.50
CA ALA A 114 -2.40 -23.21 -13.05
C ALA A 114 -2.96 -21.92 -13.68
N TYR A 115 -2.51 -20.79 -13.17
CA TYR A 115 -2.77 -19.48 -13.78
C TYR A 115 -2.03 -19.31 -15.11
N SER A 116 -2.46 -18.36 -15.93
CA SER A 116 -1.76 -18.02 -17.17
C SER A 116 -0.30 -17.62 -16.92
N PRO A 117 0.61 -17.79 -17.89
CA PRO A 117 2.01 -17.43 -17.72
C PRO A 117 2.23 -15.97 -17.32
N GLU A 118 1.42 -15.05 -17.86
CA GLU A 118 1.45 -13.62 -17.50
C GLU A 118 1.13 -13.42 -16.02
N VAL A 119 0.04 -14.05 -15.54
CA VAL A 119 -0.35 -13.96 -14.12
C VAL A 119 0.67 -14.63 -13.21
N GLN A 120 1.29 -15.75 -13.61
CA GLN A 120 2.37 -16.37 -12.85
C GLN A 120 3.59 -15.45 -12.68
N LEU A 121 3.95 -14.66 -13.69
CA LEU A 121 5.01 -13.67 -13.60
C LEU A 121 4.67 -12.56 -12.60
N GLU A 122 3.43 -12.09 -12.61
CA GLU A 122 2.95 -11.08 -11.68
C GLU A 122 2.85 -11.59 -10.24
N ILE A 123 2.43 -12.85 -10.04
CA ILE A 123 2.45 -13.51 -8.72
C ILE A 123 3.89 -13.58 -8.19
N ALA A 124 4.84 -14.00 -9.02
CA ALA A 124 6.26 -14.02 -8.63
C ALA A 124 6.79 -12.60 -8.32
N ARG A 125 6.27 -11.57 -9.01
CA ARG A 125 6.57 -10.16 -8.71
C ARG A 125 6.02 -9.75 -7.34
N LEU A 126 4.79 -10.12 -7.00
CA LEU A 126 4.23 -9.90 -5.66
C LEU A 126 5.05 -10.60 -4.57
N GLU A 127 5.38 -11.87 -4.75
CA GLU A 127 6.03 -12.70 -3.73
C GLU A 127 7.45 -12.24 -3.37
N ARG A 128 8.19 -11.61 -4.30
CA ARG A 128 9.55 -11.12 -4.05
C ARG A 128 9.61 -9.73 -3.42
N ASN A 129 8.47 -9.05 -3.27
CA ASN A 129 8.37 -7.72 -2.69
C ASN A 129 7.75 -7.78 -1.27
N GLU A 130 8.23 -6.94 -0.35
CA GLU A 130 7.80 -6.92 1.06
C GLU A 130 6.75 -5.83 1.35
N GLY A 131 6.57 -4.89 0.43
CA GLY A 131 5.58 -3.84 0.47
C GLY A 131 5.06 -3.52 -0.93
N ILE A 132 3.90 -2.86 -1.01
CA ILE A 132 3.28 -2.51 -2.28
C ILE A 132 2.75 -1.08 -2.25
N ILE A 133 3.00 -0.34 -3.33
CA ILE A 133 2.46 1.00 -3.54
C ILE A 133 1.74 1.03 -4.89
N LEU A 134 0.47 1.44 -4.90
CA LEU A 134 -0.33 1.61 -6.10
C LEU A 134 -0.44 3.10 -6.42
N VAL A 135 -0.09 3.52 -7.65
CA VAL A 135 -0.13 4.92 -8.09
C VAL A 135 -1.03 5.06 -9.30
N PHE A 136 -2.14 5.79 -9.17
CA PHE A 136 -3.17 5.83 -10.19
C PHE A 136 -4.05 7.09 -10.13
N PRO A 137 -4.66 7.54 -11.25
CA PRO A 137 -5.72 8.52 -11.22
C PRO A 137 -7.02 7.87 -10.70
N ILE A 138 -7.73 8.57 -9.81
CA ILE A 138 -9.05 8.12 -9.37
C ILE A 138 -10.04 8.35 -10.51
N TRP A 139 -10.50 7.29 -11.14
CA TRP A 139 -11.53 7.32 -12.15
C TRP A 139 -12.80 6.68 -11.61
N TRP A 140 -13.90 7.41 -11.67
CA TRP A 140 -15.18 6.96 -11.13
C TRP A 140 -15.09 6.45 -9.68
N TRP A 141 -14.35 7.19 -8.85
CA TRP A 141 -14.13 6.90 -7.42
C TRP A 141 -13.55 5.52 -7.16
N SER A 142 -12.77 4.99 -8.08
CA SER A 142 -12.16 3.67 -7.98
C SER A 142 -10.84 3.62 -8.79
N PHE A 143 -10.31 2.41 -8.94
CA PHE A 143 -9.16 2.12 -9.78
C PHE A 143 -9.47 2.32 -11.27
N PRO A 144 -8.50 2.72 -12.10
CA PRO A 144 -8.55 2.52 -13.54
C PRO A 144 -8.76 1.04 -13.90
N ALA A 145 -9.44 0.76 -15.00
CA ALA A 145 -9.79 -0.59 -15.43
C ALA A 145 -8.57 -1.54 -15.47
N ILE A 146 -7.43 -1.07 -15.96
CA ILE A 146 -6.21 -1.89 -16.03
C ILE A 146 -5.70 -2.31 -14.65
N LEU A 147 -5.75 -1.40 -13.66
CA LEU A 147 -5.32 -1.70 -12.28
C LEU A 147 -6.32 -2.63 -11.59
N LYS A 148 -7.64 -2.40 -11.83
CA LYS A 148 -8.67 -3.30 -11.29
C LYS A 148 -8.52 -4.71 -11.87
N GLY A 149 -8.31 -4.82 -13.19
CA GLY A 149 -8.07 -6.09 -13.85
C GLY A 149 -6.77 -6.78 -13.39
N TRP A 150 -5.72 -6.00 -13.10
CA TRP A 150 -4.49 -6.55 -12.51
C TRP A 150 -4.78 -7.17 -11.14
N ILE A 151 -5.53 -6.47 -10.28
CA ILE A 151 -5.95 -7.03 -8.97
C ILE A 151 -6.83 -8.26 -9.18
N ASP A 152 -7.82 -8.22 -10.06
CA ASP A 152 -8.75 -9.33 -10.30
C ASP A 152 -8.05 -10.60 -10.80
N ARG A 153 -7.02 -10.46 -11.63
CA ARG A 153 -6.29 -11.60 -12.20
C ARG A 153 -5.17 -12.10 -11.29
N VAL A 154 -4.45 -11.18 -10.62
CA VAL A 154 -3.21 -11.51 -9.89
C VAL A 154 -3.47 -11.78 -8.41
N TRP A 155 -4.36 -11.00 -7.76
CA TRP A 155 -4.73 -11.21 -6.35
C TRP A 155 -5.82 -12.28 -6.23
N ASN A 156 -5.52 -13.44 -6.76
CA ASN A 156 -6.50 -14.51 -6.94
C ASN A 156 -6.42 -15.53 -5.80
N LYS A 157 -7.29 -16.55 -5.85
CA LYS A 157 -7.40 -17.62 -4.86
C LYS A 157 -6.07 -18.35 -4.67
N ASP A 158 -5.72 -18.63 -3.43
CA ASP A 158 -4.49 -19.29 -2.98
C ASP A 158 -3.19 -18.49 -3.30
N VAL A 159 -3.37 -17.21 -3.68
CA VAL A 159 -2.34 -16.19 -3.80
C VAL A 159 -2.57 -15.10 -2.75
N ALA A 160 -3.74 -14.47 -2.80
CA ALA A 160 -4.11 -13.34 -1.95
C ALA A 160 -5.24 -13.65 -0.95
N TYR A 161 -5.99 -14.70 -1.16
CA TYR A 161 -7.04 -15.19 -0.26
C TYR A 161 -7.22 -16.71 -0.39
N GLY A 162 -8.00 -17.31 0.51
CA GLY A 162 -8.23 -18.77 0.54
C GLY A 162 -7.23 -19.47 1.45
N SER A 163 -6.41 -20.39 0.94
CA SER A 163 -5.42 -21.12 1.74
C SER A 163 -4.14 -20.30 2.01
N LYS A 164 -3.94 -19.20 1.28
CA LYS A 164 -2.81 -18.27 1.44
C LYS A 164 -3.33 -16.83 1.45
N PHE A 165 -2.54 -15.95 2.06
CA PHE A 165 -2.75 -14.52 2.09
C PHE A 165 -1.45 -13.80 1.71
N LEU A 166 -1.57 -12.54 1.26
CA LEU A 166 -0.41 -11.70 0.97
C LEU A 166 0.40 -11.45 2.25
N LYS A 167 1.71 -11.45 2.12
CA LYS A 167 2.65 -11.27 3.24
C LYS A 167 3.28 -9.88 3.28
N HIS A 168 2.74 -8.95 2.51
CA HIS A 168 3.25 -7.59 2.47
C HIS A 168 3.06 -6.92 3.83
N LYS A 169 4.10 -6.24 4.31
CA LYS A 169 4.09 -5.56 5.61
C LYS A 169 3.19 -4.33 5.59
N ARG A 170 3.14 -3.66 4.43
CA ARG A 170 2.33 -2.46 4.20
C ARG A 170 1.88 -2.37 2.73
N ALA A 171 0.68 -1.85 2.52
CA ALA A 171 0.20 -1.40 1.23
C ALA A 171 -0.21 0.07 1.29
N LEU A 172 0.17 0.87 0.28
CA LEU A 172 -0.23 2.25 0.13
C LEU A 172 -0.86 2.46 -1.25
N ALA A 173 -2.09 2.93 -1.28
CA ALA A 173 -2.72 3.41 -2.51
C ALA A 173 -2.57 4.94 -2.59
N ILE A 174 -2.00 5.47 -3.66
CA ILE A 174 -1.86 6.90 -3.94
C ILE A 174 -2.78 7.24 -5.10
N GLY A 175 -3.93 7.84 -4.79
CA GLY A 175 -4.95 8.20 -5.75
C GLY A 175 -4.90 9.68 -6.12
N LEU A 176 -4.73 10.00 -7.41
CA LEU A 176 -4.77 11.37 -7.93
C LEU A 176 -6.21 11.76 -8.25
N SER A 177 -6.73 12.81 -7.63
CA SER A 177 -8.10 13.31 -7.78
C SER A 177 -8.11 14.69 -8.39
N ALA A 178 -8.98 14.92 -9.37
CA ALA A 178 -9.22 16.26 -9.95
C ALA A 178 -9.98 17.19 -8.98
N SER A 179 -10.76 16.64 -8.04
CA SER A 179 -11.55 17.39 -7.07
C SER A 179 -10.80 17.59 -5.75
N ASP A 180 -11.39 18.38 -4.86
CA ASP A 180 -10.87 18.70 -3.52
C ASP A 180 -11.33 17.72 -2.43
N GLY A 181 -10.63 17.71 -1.29
CA GLY A 181 -10.97 16.89 -0.14
C GLY A 181 -12.33 17.21 0.48
N PRO A 182 -12.71 18.49 0.70
CA PRO A 182 -14.03 18.85 1.19
C PRO A 182 -15.19 18.30 0.34
N THR A 183 -15.05 18.28 -0.99
CA THR A 183 -16.06 17.67 -1.88
C THR A 183 -16.13 16.16 -1.69
N TYR A 184 -14.98 15.49 -1.53
CA TYR A 184 -14.92 14.05 -1.25
C TYR A 184 -15.62 13.72 0.08
N ALA A 185 -15.25 14.40 1.16
CA ALA A 185 -15.85 14.20 2.48
C ALA A 185 -17.37 14.46 2.48
N LYS A 186 -17.81 15.58 1.89
CA LYS A 186 -19.24 15.94 1.81
C LYS A 186 -20.08 14.87 1.12
N ARG A 187 -19.51 14.16 0.15
CA ARG A 187 -20.22 13.16 -0.64
C ARG A 187 -19.95 11.71 -0.18
N GLY A 188 -19.06 11.53 0.81
CA GLY A 188 -18.64 10.21 1.30
C GLY A 188 -17.79 9.42 0.29
N TYR A 189 -17.17 10.08 -0.68
CA TYR A 189 -16.33 9.41 -1.68
C TYR A 189 -15.05 8.85 -1.06
N ASP A 190 -14.44 9.59 -0.14
CA ASP A 190 -13.29 9.17 0.65
C ASP A 190 -13.60 7.87 1.42
N THR A 191 -14.64 7.88 2.22
CA THR A 191 -15.08 6.70 2.98
C THR A 191 -15.38 5.51 2.07
N ALA A 192 -16.06 5.73 0.94
CA ALA A 192 -16.37 4.66 -0.01
C ALA A 192 -15.12 4.04 -0.63
N ILE A 193 -14.16 4.87 -1.06
CA ILE A 193 -12.88 4.45 -1.65
C ILE A 193 -12.05 3.68 -0.61
N GLU A 194 -11.91 4.21 0.60
CA GLU A 194 -11.13 3.57 1.67
C GLU A 194 -11.78 2.25 2.10
N THR A 195 -13.10 2.18 2.23
CA THR A 195 -13.80 0.94 2.53
C THR A 195 -13.54 -0.10 1.43
N GLN A 196 -13.61 0.28 0.17
CA GLN A 196 -13.36 -0.63 -0.95
C GLN A 196 -11.90 -1.10 -0.98
N ILE A 197 -10.95 -0.16 -0.93
CA ILE A 197 -9.54 -0.44 -1.22
C ILE A 197 -8.80 -0.92 0.02
N VAL A 198 -8.93 -0.20 1.13
CA VAL A 198 -8.19 -0.56 2.36
C VAL A 198 -8.86 -1.75 3.04
N THR A 199 -10.14 -1.64 3.38
CA THR A 199 -10.84 -2.70 4.10
C THR A 199 -11.13 -3.90 3.20
N GLY A 200 -11.74 -3.65 2.03
CA GLY A 200 -12.25 -4.71 1.14
C GLY A 200 -11.19 -5.42 0.31
N ILE A 201 -10.03 -4.80 0.07
CA ILE A 201 -8.95 -5.40 -0.73
C ILE A 201 -7.72 -5.66 0.14
N PHE A 202 -7.06 -4.63 0.68
CA PHE A 202 -5.81 -4.82 1.39
C PHE A 202 -5.97 -5.70 2.64
N ASN A 203 -6.87 -5.31 3.55
CA ASN A 203 -7.07 -6.04 4.80
C ASN A 203 -7.65 -7.44 4.54
N TYR A 204 -8.60 -7.57 3.60
CA TYR A 204 -9.16 -8.86 3.22
C TYR A 204 -8.09 -9.82 2.68
N CYS A 205 -7.11 -9.30 1.93
CA CYS A 205 -5.99 -10.09 1.42
C CYS A 205 -4.83 -10.28 2.41
N GLY A 206 -5.00 -9.88 3.68
CA GLY A 206 -4.02 -10.14 4.75
C GLY A 206 -3.02 -9.01 5.01
N ILE A 207 -3.13 -7.86 4.32
CA ILE A 207 -2.26 -6.71 4.56
C ILE A 207 -2.92 -5.81 5.62
N ALA A 208 -2.53 -5.99 6.89
CA ALA A 208 -3.14 -5.26 8.01
C ALA A 208 -2.83 -3.74 7.99
N ASP A 209 -1.63 -3.35 7.53
CA ASP A 209 -1.25 -1.93 7.38
C ASP A 209 -1.53 -1.46 5.95
N GLY A 210 -2.81 -1.43 5.59
CA GLY A 210 -3.30 -0.84 4.35
C GLY A 210 -3.63 0.64 4.53
N ARG A 211 -3.14 1.50 3.63
CA ARG A 211 -3.34 2.96 3.70
C ARG A 211 -3.78 3.52 2.35
N PHE A 212 -4.51 4.63 2.38
CA PHE A 212 -4.86 5.41 1.19
C PHE A 212 -4.39 6.87 1.35
N ALA A 213 -3.75 7.41 0.34
CA ALA A 213 -3.33 8.80 0.25
C ALA A 213 -4.00 9.47 -0.95
N TYR A 214 -4.60 10.63 -0.74
CA TYR A 214 -5.21 11.43 -1.78
C TYR A 214 -4.30 12.56 -2.23
N LEU A 215 -4.04 12.65 -3.51
CA LEU A 215 -3.43 13.81 -4.15
C LEU A 215 -4.52 14.58 -4.89
N HIS A 216 -5.19 15.48 -4.15
CA HIS A 216 -6.27 16.31 -4.66
C HIS A 216 -5.78 17.44 -5.58
N HIS A 217 -6.68 17.97 -6.46
CA HIS A 217 -6.36 19.02 -7.40
C HIS A 217 -5.35 18.62 -8.48
N SER A 218 -5.40 17.37 -8.95
CA SER A 218 -4.42 16.80 -9.89
C SER A 218 -4.50 17.42 -11.30
N THR A 219 -5.56 18.16 -11.60
CA THR A 219 -5.75 18.87 -12.87
C THR A 219 -5.44 20.36 -12.79
N ASP A 220 -5.13 20.86 -11.59
CA ASP A 220 -4.79 22.25 -11.40
C ASP A 220 -3.38 22.53 -11.94
N GLY A 221 -3.20 23.74 -12.47
CA GLY A 221 -1.90 24.20 -12.95
C GLY A 221 -1.06 24.85 -11.83
N GLY A 222 -0.09 25.67 -12.25
CA GLY A 222 0.76 26.44 -11.34
C GLY A 222 1.69 25.54 -10.49
N GLU A 223 1.72 25.77 -9.20
CA GLU A 223 2.65 25.06 -8.28
C GLU A 223 2.14 23.70 -7.80
N ARG A 224 0.84 23.38 -8.00
CA ARG A 224 0.24 22.15 -7.44
C ARG A 224 0.92 20.86 -7.89
N PRO A 225 1.26 20.65 -9.19
CA PRO A 225 1.98 19.46 -9.62
C PRO A 225 3.33 19.28 -8.90
N ALA A 226 4.10 20.35 -8.73
CA ALA A 226 5.39 20.29 -8.04
C ALA A 226 5.23 19.96 -6.55
N GLN A 227 4.18 20.48 -5.91
CA GLN A 227 3.84 20.13 -4.52
C GLN A 227 3.47 18.64 -4.38
N MET A 228 2.64 18.11 -5.29
CA MET A 228 2.25 16.69 -5.29
C MET A 228 3.46 15.76 -5.49
N ILE A 229 4.40 16.13 -6.37
CA ILE A 229 5.65 15.38 -6.56
C ILE A 229 6.47 15.34 -5.26
N LYS A 230 6.56 16.46 -4.55
CA LYS A 230 7.23 16.52 -3.24
C LYS A 230 6.51 15.67 -2.19
N GLU A 231 5.19 15.77 -2.11
CA GLU A 231 4.37 14.94 -1.22
C GLU A 231 4.61 13.44 -1.49
N ALA A 232 4.63 13.04 -2.76
CA ALA A 232 4.88 11.65 -3.18
C ALA A 232 6.29 11.16 -2.82
N TYR A 233 7.31 12.01 -2.99
CA TYR A 233 8.68 11.70 -2.54
C TYR A 233 8.71 11.42 -1.02
N GLU A 234 8.05 12.26 -0.22
CA GLU A 234 7.99 12.05 1.23
C GLU A 234 7.21 10.79 1.60
N MET A 235 6.12 10.45 0.88
CA MET A 235 5.40 9.18 1.07
C MET A 235 6.32 7.97 0.82
N GLY A 236 7.14 8.00 -0.23
CA GLY A 236 8.15 6.97 -0.48
C GLY A 236 9.21 6.92 0.61
N ARG A 237 9.76 8.07 0.99
CA ARG A 237 10.83 8.19 1.99
C ARG A 237 10.42 7.67 3.37
N THR A 238 9.15 7.85 3.74
CA THR A 238 8.61 7.45 5.05
C THR A 238 7.80 6.14 5.00
N PHE A 239 7.78 5.45 3.87
CA PHE A 239 6.95 4.26 3.67
C PHE A 239 7.18 3.17 4.72
N SER A 240 8.41 3.01 5.19
CA SER A 240 8.79 1.99 6.18
C SER A 240 8.88 2.51 7.61
N ASP A 241 8.60 3.79 7.85
CA ASP A 241 8.60 4.32 9.20
C ASP A 241 7.51 3.60 10.02
N ASP A 242 7.83 3.18 11.24
CA ASP A 242 6.97 2.42 12.16
C ASP A 242 6.65 0.96 11.74
N LEU A 243 7.45 0.34 10.85
CA LEU A 243 7.38 -1.08 10.51
C LEU A 243 8.36 -1.94 11.33
#